data_be3c0ecd01c22307eeece7c5bf3b593f
#
_entry.id   be3c0ecd01c22307eeece7c5bf3b593f
#
_cell.length_a   1.000
_cell.length_b   1.000
_cell.length_c   1.000
_cell.angle_alpha   90.00
_cell.angle_beta   90.00
_cell.angle_gamma   90.00
#
_symmetry.space_group_name_H-M   'P 1'
#
loop_
_entity.id
_entity.type
_entity.pdbx_description
1 polymer ?
#
loop_
_entity_poly.entity_id
_entity_poly.type
_entity_poly.pdbx_seq_one_letter_code
_entity_poly.pdbx_strand_id
1 'polypeptide(L)'
;MSTIAFTGDIAFSKYFSKSYEKPDLMDGEIVNFLQSADHVIANIEAPITAGDIQSTRSLNHVNSPEVVPVLLNLNARVWSLANNHVLDCKEQGLRDTLDIAAKNGVRTLGAGMNKEEASRIIEFPGGGGVGVFAVTYHRDFLKAGADKPGCVLDDDFDTIREKIAEIKKNNRWCVLISHGGEEFAEIPLPYVRRRYLKYLEMGVDIIVGHHPHVVQNYEQVGNKIIFYSLGNFVFDTDYQRQQRYSHFGVLLKLHFNENGFRWEHLGTRVDRENNRVTVSQAPANFTNIPPREYRRLWPLEAKNYFRADRKANVFTNPEKADFNEFQWLKHEIKYFGFWQTMELRWGRARTWMGTWKKVRKDLLDYVLWP
;
A
#
# COMPACT_ATOMS: atom_id res chain seq x y z
N MET A 1 -3.81 25.62 -11.14
CA MET A 1 -4.31 24.29 -10.79
C MET A 1 -3.24 23.28 -11.14
N SER A 2 -3.20 22.16 -10.43
CA SER A 2 -2.36 20.99 -10.79
C SER A 2 -3.19 19.73 -10.53
N THR A 3 -3.13 18.78 -11.44
CA THR A 3 -3.87 17.51 -11.34
C THR A 3 -2.88 16.35 -11.28
N ILE A 4 -3.05 15.49 -10.26
CA ILE A 4 -2.20 14.31 -10.07
C ILE A 4 -3.11 13.08 -9.97
N ALA A 5 -2.92 12.12 -10.87
CA ALA A 5 -3.61 10.83 -10.80
C ALA A 5 -2.71 9.75 -10.18
N PHE A 6 -3.34 8.80 -9.51
CA PHE A 6 -2.69 7.66 -8.86
C PHE A 6 -3.35 6.37 -9.35
N THR A 7 -2.53 5.36 -9.63
CA THR A 7 -3.03 4.02 -9.97
C THR A 7 -3.10 3.15 -8.72
N GLY A 8 -3.85 2.05 -8.78
CA GLY A 8 -3.65 0.90 -7.89
C GLY A 8 -2.33 0.18 -8.16
N ASP A 9 -2.16 -0.99 -7.57
CA ASP A 9 -0.93 -1.78 -7.64
C ASP A 9 -0.69 -2.34 -9.06
N ILE A 10 0.55 -2.22 -9.55
CA ILE A 10 0.96 -2.64 -10.90
C ILE A 10 2.09 -3.66 -10.82
N ALA A 11 1.83 -4.88 -11.31
CA ALA A 11 2.83 -5.87 -11.62
C ALA A 11 2.43 -6.67 -12.87
N PHE A 12 3.17 -6.50 -13.95
CA PHE A 12 3.04 -7.30 -15.19
C PHE A 12 3.69 -8.67 -15.02
N SER A 13 3.23 -9.40 -14.01
CA SER A 13 3.70 -10.73 -13.69
C SER A 13 2.57 -11.76 -13.82
N LYS A 14 2.91 -13.04 -13.84
CA LYS A 14 1.95 -14.14 -13.93
C LYS A 14 0.97 -13.98 -15.10
N TYR A 15 -0.32 -13.76 -14.82
CA TYR A 15 -1.36 -13.63 -15.85
C TYR A 15 -1.19 -12.40 -16.75
N PHE A 16 -0.48 -11.38 -16.27
CA PHE A 16 -0.17 -10.18 -17.04
C PHE A 16 1.22 -10.17 -17.68
N SER A 17 2.02 -11.26 -17.57
CA SER A 17 3.44 -11.26 -17.95
C SER A 17 3.71 -10.86 -19.41
N LYS A 18 2.76 -11.06 -20.33
CA LYS A 18 2.85 -10.63 -21.75
C LYS A 18 1.66 -9.76 -22.18
N SER A 19 0.88 -9.28 -21.23
CA SER A 19 -0.31 -8.48 -21.54
C SER A 19 0.02 -7.12 -22.15
N TYR A 20 1.26 -6.63 -21.99
CA TYR A 20 1.74 -5.41 -22.63
C TYR A 20 1.75 -5.49 -24.16
N GLU A 21 1.70 -6.67 -24.75
CA GLU A 21 1.61 -6.89 -26.20
C GLU A 21 0.18 -6.70 -26.73
N LYS A 22 -0.83 -6.64 -25.85
CA LYS A 22 -2.23 -6.54 -26.23
C LYS A 22 -2.62 -5.11 -26.55
N PRO A 23 -3.18 -4.81 -27.74
CA PRO A 23 -3.64 -3.48 -28.09
C PRO A 23 -4.85 -3.02 -27.26
N ASP A 24 -5.62 -3.97 -26.73
CA ASP A 24 -6.83 -3.77 -25.93
C ASP A 24 -6.63 -4.11 -24.45
N LEU A 25 -5.40 -4.01 -23.95
CA LEU A 25 -5.07 -4.29 -22.55
C LEU A 25 -5.97 -3.53 -21.57
N MET A 26 -6.40 -2.32 -21.93
CA MET A 26 -7.23 -1.46 -21.09
C MET A 26 -8.33 -0.79 -21.91
N ASP A 27 -9.48 -0.54 -21.25
CA ASP A 27 -10.53 0.27 -21.84
C ASP A 27 -10.03 1.70 -22.10
N GLY A 28 -10.47 2.30 -23.23
CA GLY A 28 -10.06 3.65 -23.62
C GLY A 28 -10.40 4.71 -22.59
N GLU A 29 -11.46 4.54 -21.81
CA GLU A 29 -11.85 5.45 -20.72
C GLU A 29 -10.80 5.47 -19.60
N ILE A 30 -10.17 4.34 -19.28
CA ILE A 30 -9.04 4.25 -18.33
C ILE A 30 -7.87 5.10 -18.82
N VAL A 31 -7.49 4.92 -20.10
CA VAL A 31 -6.39 5.65 -20.72
C VAL A 31 -6.69 7.16 -20.71
N ASN A 32 -7.89 7.55 -21.13
CA ASN A 32 -8.33 8.94 -21.15
C ASN A 32 -8.36 9.57 -19.75
N PHE A 33 -8.82 8.82 -18.74
CA PHE A 33 -8.84 9.28 -17.35
C PHE A 33 -7.44 9.63 -16.85
N LEU A 34 -6.44 8.76 -17.11
CA LEU A 34 -5.06 8.99 -16.70
C LEU A 34 -4.38 10.07 -17.54
N GLN A 35 -4.53 10.06 -18.87
CA GLN A 35 -3.93 11.05 -19.76
C GLN A 35 -4.48 12.47 -19.55
N SER A 36 -5.69 12.62 -19.02
CA SER A 36 -6.25 13.95 -18.70
C SER A 36 -5.68 14.59 -17.43
N ALA A 37 -4.86 13.88 -16.65
CA ALA A 37 -4.11 14.46 -15.54
C ALA A 37 -2.78 15.07 -16.00
N ASP A 38 -2.36 16.18 -15.36
CA ASP A 38 -1.05 16.78 -15.63
C ASP A 38 0.09 15.81 -15.30
N HIS A 39 -0.11 14.99 -14.24
CA HIS A 39 0.86 14.01 -13.77
C HIS A 39 0.18 12.71 -13.36
N VAL A 40 0.82 11.58 -13.62
CA VAL A 40 0.39 10.27 -13.16
C VAL A 40 1.49 9.63 -12.33
N ILE A 41 1.16 9.21 -11.12
CA ILE A 41 2.02 8.44 -10.23
C ILE A 41 1.52 6.99 -10.24
N ALA A 42 2.35 6.08 -10.74
CA ALA A 42 2.05 4.66 -10.79
C ALA A 42 2.77 3.93 -9.65
N ASN A 43 2.06 3.08 -8.89
CA ASN A 43 2.68 2.21 -7.92
C ASN A 43 3.20 0.95 -8.63
N ILE A 44 4.51 0.87 -8.88
CA ILE A 44 5.17 -0.24 -9.58
C ILE A 44 5.62 -1.27 -8.54
N GLU A 45 4.81 -2.30 -8.35
CA GLU A 45 4.99 -3.31 -7.29
C GLU A 45 5.80 -4.54 -7.77
N ALA A 46 6.77 -4.30 -8.62
CA ALA A 46 7.75 -5.28 -9.07
C ALA A 46 8.92 -4.57 -9.72
N PRO A 47 10.18 -5.05 -9.56
CA PRO A 47 11.31 -4.54 -10.33
C PRO A 47 11.07 -4.66 -11.83
N ILE A 48 11.59 -3.70 -12.59
CA ILE A 48 11.62 -3.74 -14.07
C ILE A 48 13.03 -4.10 -14.49
N THR A 49 13.23 -5.32 -15.02
CA THR A 49 14.56 -5.82 -15.43
C THR A 49 14.45 -6.86 -16.51
N ALA A 50 15.45 -6.91 -17.40
CA ALA A 50 15.61 -7.96 -18.43
C ALA A 50 16.44 -9.15 -17.93
N GLY A 51 17.05 -9.06 -16.75
CA GLY A 51 17.95 -10.06 -16.22
C GLY A 51 17.21 -11.30 -15.72
N ASP A 52 17.80 -12.47 -15.96
CA ASP A 52 17.40 -13.74 -15.32
C ASP A 52 17.90 -13.72 -13.86
N ILE A 53 17.23 -12.93 -13.04
CA ILE A 53 17.66 -12.72 -11.66
C ILE A 53 16.98 -13.73 -10.77
N GLN A 54 17.74 -14.74 -10.36
CA GLN A 54 17.29 -15.74 -9.40
C GLN A 54 16.88 -15.06 -8.10
N SER A 55 15.60 -15.04 -7.85
CA SER A 55 15.08 -14.59 -6.60
C SER A 55 15.16 -15.69 -5.53
N THR A 56 15.41 -15.26 -4.29
CA THR A 56 15.46 -16.16 -3.13
C THR A 56 14.08 -16.37 -2.49
N ARG A 57 13.03 -15.72 -3.00
CA ARG A 57 11.68 -15.76 -2.42
C ARG A 57 10.75 -16.62 -3.28
N SER A 58 9.83 -17.31 -2.62
CA SER A 58 8.83 -18.17 -3.30
C SER A 58 7.76 -17.38 -4.06
N LEU A 59 7.54 -16.12 -3.70
CA LEU A 59 6.61 -15.19 -4.36
C LEU A 59 7.42 -14.01 -4.87
N ASN A 60 7.77 -14.04 -6.14
CA ASN A 60 8.51 -12.97 -6.80
C ASN A 60 7.71 -12.41 -7.93
N HIS A 61 7.77 -11.09 -8.01
CA HIS A 61 7.25 -10.36 -9.13
C HIS A 61 8.38 -9.69 -9.90
N VAL A 62 8.30 -9.73 -11.21
CA VAL A 62 9.22 -9.06 -12.11
C VAL A 62 8.45 -8.54 -13.32
N ASN A 63 8.75 -7.32 -13.72
CA ASN A 63 8.25 -6.71 -14.93
C ASN A 63 9.34 -6.75 -16.01
N SER A 64 8.97 -7.14 -17.22
CA SER A 64 9.83 -6.96 -18.39
C SER A 64 9.98 -5.47 -18.73
N PRO A 65 11.13 -5.01 -19.28
CA PRO A 65 11.27 -3.64 -19.77
C PRO A 65 10.26 -3.24 -20.85
N GLU A 66 9.69 -4.19 -21.56
CA GLU A 66 8.66 -3.98 -22.58
C GLU A 66 7.35 -3.40 -22.04
N VAL A 67 7.15 -3.37 -20.72
CA VAL A 67 5.99 -2.69 -20.08
C VAL A 67 6.10 -1.17 -20.13
N VAL A 68 7.31 -0.63 -20.32
CA VAL A 68 7.56 0.81 -20.24
C VAL A 68 6.72 1.61 -21.23
N PRO A 69 6.60 1.23 -22.52
CA PRO A 69 5.75 1.94 -23.46
C PRO A 69 4.28 2.02 -23.01
N VAL A 70 3.76 0.96 -22.39
CA VAL A 70 2.38 0.97 -21.84
C VAL A 70 2.27 1.97 -20.71
N LEU A 71 3.22 1.97 -19.75
CA LEU A 71 3.23 2.92 -18.65
C LEU A 71 3.31 4.37 -19.14
N LEU A 72 4.15 4.63 -20.14
CA LEU A 72 4.29 5.97 -20.74
C LEU A 72 3.02 6.40 -21.48
N ASN A 73 2.33 5.47 -22.16
CA ASN A 73 1.04 5.75 -22.79
C ASN A 73 -0.02 6.13 -21.76
N LEU A 74 0.05 5.64 -20.53
CA LEU A 74 -0.81 6.03 -19.42
C LEU A 74 -0.40 7.36 -18.77
N ASN A 75 0.54 8.10 -19.34
CA ASN A 75 1.15 9.30 -18.73
C ASN A 75 1.87 9.02 -17.39
N ALA A 76 2.18 7.75 -17.07
CA ALA A 76 2.83 7.34 -15.82
C ALA A 76 4.33 7.70 -15.83
N ARG A 77 4.63 8.97 -15.67
CA ARG A 77 6.00 9.50 -15.67
C ARG A 77 6.60 9.69 -14.29
N VAL A 78 5.90 9.20 -13.28
CA VAL A 78 6.41 9.08 -11.91
C VAL A 78 6.08 7.68 -11.40
N TRP A 79 7.11 6.96 -10.93
CA TRP A 79 6.93 5.63 -10.36
C TRP A 79 7.18 5.63 -8.86
N SER A 80 6.19 5.22 -8.09
CA SER A 80 6.35 4.87 -6.68
C SER A 80 6.90 3.46 -6.58
N LEU A 81 8.05 3.34 -5.93
CA LEU A 81 8.79 2.09 -5.76
C LEU A 81 8.85 1.64 -4.30
N ALA A 82 8.24 2.40 -3.37
CA ALA A 82 8.18 2.02 -1.96
C ALA A 82 7.19 0.87 -1.75
N ASN A 83 7.61 -0.36 -1.93
CA ASN A 83 6.79 -1.55 -1.73
C ASN A 83 7.63 -2.76 -1.29
N ASN A 84 6.96 -3.85 -0.90
CA ASN A 84 7.60 -5.07 -0.40
C ASN A 84 8.28 -5.91 -1.50
N HIS A 85 7.99 -5.65 -2.78
CA HIS A 85 8.53 -6.38 -3.92
C HIS A 85 9.72 -5.66 -4.59
N VAL A 86 10.07 -4.46 -4.16
CA VAL A 86 11.12 -3.63 -4.78
C VAL A 86 12.49 -4.34 -4.87
N LEU A 87 12.79 -5.26 -3.97
CA LEU A 87 14.02 -6.06 -3.94
C LEU A 87 13.79 -7.53 -4.31
N ASP A 88 12.70 -7.89 -4.96
CA ASP A 88 12.46 -9.28 -5.40
C ASP A 88 13.53 -9.79 -6.37
N CYS A 89 14.10 -8.91 -7.17
CA CYS A 89 15.26 -9.18 -8.01
C CYS A 89 16.56 -8.64 -7.40
N LYS A 90 16.65 -8.57 -6.07
CA LYS A 90 17.80 -8.07 -5.30
C LYS A 90 18.16 -6.62 -5.68
N GLU A 91 19.36 -6.20 -5.32
CA GLU A 91 19.91 -4.89 -5.64
C GLU A 91 19.93 -4.60 -7.15
N GLN A 92 20.30 -5.59 -7.95
CA GLN A 92 20.41 -5.42 -9.41
C GLN A 92 19.05 -5.08 -10.03
N GLY A 93 17.96 -5.74 -9.60
CA GLY A 93 16.62 -5.43 -10.11
C GLY A 93 16.17 -4.01 -9.78
N LEU A 94 16.49 -3.50 -8.58
CA LEU A 94 16.22 -2.10 -8.25
C LEU A 94 17.08 -1.15 -9.10
N ARG A 95 18.36 -1.43 -9.25
CA ARG A 95 19.28 -0.64 -10.11
C ARG A 95 18.76 -0.59 -11.55
N ASP A 96 18.43 -1.72 -12.15
CA ASP A 96 17.87 -1.79 -13.49
C ASP A 96 16.59 -0.95 -13.60
N THR A 97 15.70 -1.04 -12.61
CA THR A 97 14.46 -0.26 -12.58
C THR A 97 14.72 1.25 -12.58
N LEU A 98 15.67 1.71 -11.75
CA LEU A 98 16.06 3.12 -11.68
C LEU A 98 16.70 3.59 -12.99
N ASP A 99 17.58 2.79 -13.59
CA ASP A 99 18.25 3.09 -14.86
C ASP A 99 17.26 3.15 -16.02
N ILE A 100 16.31 2.19 -16.07
CA ILE A 100 15.24 2.16 -17.07
C ILE A 100 14.35 3.40 -16.92
N ALA A 101 13.97 3.75 -15.70
CA ALA A 101 13.18 4.96 -15.43
C ALA A 101 13.92 6.20 -15.94
N ALA A 102 15.19 6.37 -15.57
CA ALA A 102 16.01 7.51 -15.97
C ALA A 102 16.17 7.62 -17.51
N LYS A 103 16.45 6.51 -18.19
CA LYS A 103 16.55 6.43 -19.66
C LYS A 103 15.26 6.85 -20.39
N ASN A 104 14.12 6.68 -19.74
CA ASN A 104 12.80 7.01 -20.30
C ASN A 104 12.24 8.34 -19.78
N GLY A 105 13.04 9.15 -19.05
CA GLY A 105 12.61 10.43 -18.50
C GLY A 105 11.55 10.30 -17.40
N VAL A 106 11.52 9.17 -16.71
CA VAL A 106 10.61 8.88 -15.59
C VAL A 106 11.30 9.22 -14.28
N ARG A 107 10.60 9.93 -13.40
CA ARG A 107 11.05 10.19 -12.03
C ARG A 107 10.61 9.05 -11.11
N THR A 108 11.45 8.70 -10.13
CA THR A 108 11.15 7.65 -9.15
C THR A 108 11.18 8.21 -7.73
N LEU A 109 10.36 7.62 -6.84
CA LEU A 109 10.34 7.94 -5.41
C LEU A 109 10.13 6.67 -4.58
N GLY A 110 10.53 6.73 -3.31
CA GLY A 110 10.23 5.72 -2.31
C GLY A 110 11.22 4.56 -2.23
N ALA A 111 12.08 4.39 -3.22
CA ALA A 111 13.21 3.46 -3.16
C ALA A 111 14.44 4.05 -3.83
N GLY A 112 15.62 3.57 -3.45
CA GLY A 112 16.90 4.02 -3.99
C GLY A 112 18.05 3.11 -3.59
N MET A 113 19.24 3.41 -4.11
CA MET A 113 20.48 2.69 -3.82
C MET A 113 21.03 3.02 -2.42
N ASN A 114 20.49 4.08 -1.81
CA ASN A 114 20.79 4.54 -0.45
C ASN A 114 19.58 5.26 0.15
N LYS A 115 19.68 5.67 1.43
CA LYS A 115 18.59 6.33 2.16
C LYS A 115 18.22 7.69 1.57
N GLU A 116 19.19 8.45 1.06
CA GLU A 116 18.94 9.75 0.44
C GLU A 116 18.05 9.60 -0.80
N GLU A 117 18.40 8.69 -1.69
CA GLU A 117 17.61 8.39 -2.88
C GLU A 117 16.23 7.83 -2.53
N ALA A 118 16.15 6.90 -1.57
CA ALA A 118 14.89 6.30 -1.11
C ALA A 118 13.94 7.33 -0.49
N SER A 119 14.46 8.39 0.13
CA SER A 119 13.69 9.46 0.76
C SER A 119 13.43 10.68 -0.13
N ARG A 120 13.71 10.58 -1.43
CA ARG A 120 13.53 11.67 -2.40
C ARG A 120 12.09 12.15 -2.44
N ILE A 121 11.92 13.47 -2.46
CA ILE A 121 10.65 14.14 -2.67
C ILE A 121 10.51 14.46 -4.17
N ILE A 122 9.30 14.33 -4.69
CA ILE A 122 8.95 14.85 -6.01
C ILE A 122 7.98 16.00 -5.81
N GLU A 123 8.36 17.16 -6.36
CA GLU A 123 7.55 18.37 -6.32
C GLU A 123 6.86 18.61 -7.66
N PHE A 124 5.61 19.06 -7.59
CA PHE A 124 4.78 19.44 -8.72
C PHE A 124 4.34 20.89 -8.55
N PRO A 125 4.67 21.76 -9.52
CA PRO A 125 4.28 23.15 -9.48
C PRO A 125 2.78 23.34 -9.74
N GLY A 126 2.25 24.50 -9.35
CA GLY A 126 0.84 24.84 -9.51
C GLY A 126 -0.01 24.37 -8.31
N GLY A 127 -1.21 24.96 -8.17
CA GLY A 127 -2.13 24.66 -7.09
C GLY A 127 -1.60 24.97 -5.67
N GLY A 128 -0.61 25.83 -5.53
CA GLY A 128 0.11 26.12 -4.29
C GLY A 128 1.33 25.22 -4.04
N GLY A 129 1.70 24.37 -4.99
CA GLY A 129 2.77 23.39 -4.89
C GLY A 129 2.34 22.11 -4.15
N VAL A 130 2.74 20.97 -4.69
CA VAL A 130 2.47 19.65 -4.13
C VAL A 130 3.77 18.88 -4.00
N GLY A 131 4.17 18.53 -2.79
CA GLY A 131 5.29 17.64 -2.54
C GLY A 131 4.80 16.22 -2.22
N VAL A 132 5.42 15.23 -2.84
CA VAL A 132 5.06 13.82 -2.70
C VAL A 132 6.28 13.01 -2.29
N PHE A 133 6.12 12.13 -1.30
CA PHE A 133 7.11 11.12 -0.93
C PHE A 133 6.42 9.81 -0.60
N ALA A 134 7.17 8.71 -0.48
CA ALA A 134 6.59 7.39 -0.27
C ALA A 134 7.34 6.59 0.79
N VAL A 135 6.58 5.70 1.49
CA VAL A 135 7.09 4.78 2.51
C VAL A 135 6.49 3.39 2.32
N THR A 136 7.20 2.36 2.79
CA THR A 136 6.67 1.00 2.84
C THR A 136 6.65 0.46 4.26
N TYR A 137 5.78 -0.53 4.53
CA TYR A 137 5.69 -1.13 5.84
C TYR A 137 7.00 -1.80 6.29
N HIS A 138 7.18 -1.89 7.61
CA HIS A 138 8.42 -2.36 8.20
C HIS A 138 8.78 -3.79 7.81
N ARG A 139 9.92 -3.93 7.14
CA ARG A 139 10.67 -5.17 6.93
C ARG A 139 12.16 -4.82 6.94
N ASP A 140 12.95 -5.39 7.82
CA ASP A 140 14.37 -5.05 8.00
C ASP A 140 15.18 -5.13 6.70
N PHE A 141 14.88 -6.09 5.83
CA PHE A 141 15.58 -6.24 4.55
C PHE A 141 15.27 -5.12 3.55
N LEU A 142 14.12 -4.44 3.69
CA LEU A 142 13.72 -3.30 2.84
C LEU A 142 14.31 -1.97 3.30
N LYS A 143 14.85 -1.88 4.51
CA LYS A 143 15.35 -0.65 5.08
C LYS A 143 16.58 -0.15 4.31
N ALA A 144 16.45 1.02 3.70
CA ALA A 144 17.57 1.73 3.09
C ALA A 144 18.56 2.21 4.16
N GLY A 145 19.85 2.17 3.84
CA GLY A 145 20.94 2.69 4.68
C GLY A 145 21.79 3.69 3.92
N ALA A 146 22.89 4.14 4.50
CA ALA A 146 23.80 5.07 3.82
C ALA A 146 24.32 4.48 2.50
N ASP A 147 24.71 3.21 2.50
CA ASP A 147 25.24 2.47 1.34
C ASP A 147 24.44 1.17 1.09
N LYS A 148 23.17 1.13 1.50
CA LYS A 148 22.30 -0.05 1.38
C LYS A 148 21.04 0.34 0.62
N PRO A 149 20.72 -0.37 -0.51
CA PRO A 149 19.49 -0.15 -1.26
C PRO A 149 18.25 -0.53 -0.46
N GLY A 150 17.16 0.14 -0.76
CA GLY A 150 15.88 -0.14 -0.12
C GLY A 150 14.93 1.06 -0.12
N CYS A 151 14.05 1.07 0.89
CA CYS A 151 12.99 2.07 1.07
C CYS A 151 13.09 2.78 2.43
N VAL A 152 12.38 3.90 2.56
CA VAL A 152 12.02 4.46 3.86
C VAL A 152 10.90 3.61 4.45
N LEU A 153 11.08 3.20 5.72
CA LEU A 153 10.07 2.39 6.39
C LEU A 153 8.99 3.29 7.03
N ASP A 154 7.79 2.76 7.13
CA ASP A 154 6.58 3.44 7.63
C ASP A 154 6.62 3.78 9.14
N ASP A 155 7.62 3.29 9.87
CA ASP A 155 7.89 3.60 11.27
C ASP A 155 9.19 4.44 11.48
N ASP A 156 9.88 4.82 10.42
CA ASP A 156 10.99 5.81 10.46
C ASP A 156 10.42 7.23 10.58
N PHE A 157 9.81 7.51 11.75
CA PHE A 157 9.11 8.77 11.99
C PHE A 157 10.03 10.00 11.93
N ASP A 158 11.33 9.85 12.14
CA ASP A 158 12.27 10.95 12.08
C ASP A 158 12.49 11.38 10.62
N THR A 159 12.76 10.42 9.72
CA THR A 159 12.85 10.69 8.28
C THR A 159 11.52 11.24 7.75
N ILE A 160 10.39 10.66 8.13
CA ILE A 160 9.05 11.12 7.70
C ILE A 160 8.83 12.57 8.14
N ARG A 161 9.16 12.93 9.38
CA ARG A 161 9.02 14.31 9.90
C ARG A 161 9.92 15.29 9.14
N GLU A 162 11.16 14.88 8.86
CA GLU A 162 12.09 15.67 8.06
C GLU A 162 11.52 15.97 6.67
N LYS A 163 11.01 14.95 5.96
CA LYS A 163 10.46 15.12 4.61
C LYS A 163 9.18 15.94 4.58
N ILE A 164 8.31 15.79 5.57
CA ILE A 164 7.14 16.68 5.73
C ILE A 164 7.59 18.14 5.91
N ALA A 165 8.55 18.38 6.79
CA ALA A 165 9.06 19.75 7.05
C ALA A 165 9.74 20.34 5.78
N GLU A 166 10.47 19.52 5.02
CA GLU A 166 11.09 19.92 3.76
C GLU A 166 10.01 20.31 2.72
N ILE A 167 9.01 19.49 2.51
CA ILE A 167 7.90 19.78 1.59
C ILE A 167 7.19 21.06 1.99
N LYS A 168 6.87 21.23 3.27
CA LYS A 168 6.10 22.38 3.76
C LYS A 168 6.83 23.73 3.72
N LYS A 169 8.13 23.75 3.40
CA LYS A 169 8.86 25.00 3.14
C LYS A 169 8.41 25.68 1.85
N ASN A 170 8.15 24.90 0.80
CA ASN A 170 7.92 25.41 -0.56
C ASN A 170 6.57 24.99 -1.14
N ASN A 171 5.89 24.04 -0.52
CA ASN A 171 4.65 23.46 -1.03
C ASN A 171 3.53 23.58 0.00
N ARG A 172 2.35 23.94 -0.47
CA ARG A 172 1.15 23.94 0.36
C ARG A 172 0.73 22.52 0.73
N TRP A 173 0.80 21.59 -0.22
CA TRP A 173 0.26 20.24 -0.09
C TRP A 173 1.38 19.21 0.11
N CYS A 174 1.20 18.38 1.11
CA CYS A 174 2.06 17.23 1.39
C CYS A 174 1.26 15.93 1.18
N VAL A 175 1.64 15.16 0.19
CA VAL A 175 1.04 13.85 -0.13
C VAL A 175 2.01 12.74 0.26
N LEU A 176 1.53 11.77 1.01
CA LEU A 176 2.26 10.56 1.38
C LEU A 176 1.66 9.36 0.66
N ILE A 177 2.48 8.63 -0.09
CA ILE A 177 2.13 7.31 -0.59
C ILE A 177 2.61 6.29 0.45
N SER A 178 1.72 5.43 0.92
CA SER A 178 2.07 4.43 1.94
C SER A 178 1.67 3.03 1.48
N HIS A 179 2.66 2.17 1.29
CA HIS A 179 2.45 0.79 0.90
C HIS A 179 2.50 -0.12 2.14
N GLY A 180 1.34 -0.51 2.65
CA GLY A 180 1.25 -1.31 3.87
C GLY A 180 -0.17 -1.59 4.33
N GLY A 181 -0.27 -2.34 5.38
CA GLY A 181 -1.52 -2.87 5.91
C GLY A 181 -1.56 -4.40 5.80
N GLU A 182 -2.75 -4.97 5.90
CA GLU A 182 -2.94 -6.41 5.76
C GLU A 182 -3.51 -6.73 4.37
N GLU A 183 -2.88 -7.69 3.68
CA GLU A 183 -3.37 -8.18 2.40
C GLU A 183 -4.81 -8.70 2.52
N PHE A 184 -5.68 -8.30 1.60
CA PHE A 184 -7.08 -8.73 1.47
C PHE A 184 -8.01 -8.35 2.63
N ALA A 185 -7.58 -7.51 3.57
CA ALA A 185 -8.47 -6.89 4.54
C ALA A 185 -9.30 -5.80 3.84
N GLU A 186 -10.62 -5.90 3.91
CA GLU A 186 -11.55 -4.96 3.24
C GLU A 186 -11.64 -3.61 3.95
N ILE A 187 -11.20 -3.53 5.21
CA ILE A 187 -11.13 -2.31 6.04
C ILE A 187 -9.76 -2.28 6.73
N PRO A 188 -9.09 -1.11 6.81
CA PRO A 188 -7.79 -1.03 7.47
C PRO A 188 -7.89 -1.48 8.93
N LEU A 189 -6.91 -2.26 9.40
CA LEU A 189 -6.85 -2.63 10.80
C LEU A 189 -6.47 -1.44 11.69
N PRO A 190 -6.79 -1.47 12.98
CA PRO A 190 -6.61 -0.31 13.88
C PRO A 190 -5.20 0.26 13.93
N TYR A 191 -4.16 -0.56 13.79
CA TYR A 191 -2.78 -0.08 13.80
C TYR A 191 -2.45 0.73 12.55
N VAL A 192 -2.96 0.33 11.36
CA VAL A 192 -2.81 1.08 10.11
C VAL A 192 -3.48 2.44 10.23
N ARG A 193 -4.75 2.45 10.67
CA ARG A 193 -5.50 3.69 10.87
C ARG A 193 -4.79 4.62 11.86
N ARG A 194 -4.32 4.12 13.01
CA ARG A 194 -3.56 4.93 13.98
C ARG A 194 -2.30 5.53 13.38
N ARG A 195 -1.56 4.74 12.60
CA ARG A 195 -0.34 5.19 11.91
C ARG A 195 -0.65 6.30 10.92
N TYR A 196 -1.67 6.14 10.11
CA TYR A 196 -2.05 7.14 9.12
C TYR A 196 -2.58 8.44 9.75
N LEU A 197 -3.36 8.34 10.83
CA LEU A 197 -3.76 9.51 11.62
C LEU A 197 -2.55 10.25 12.18
N LYS A 198 -1.53 9.53 12.68
CA LYS A 198 -0.28 10.12 13.15
C LYS A 198 0.46 10.88 12.03
N TYR A 199 0.46 10.38 10.81
CA TYR A 199 1.04 11.12 9.68
C TYR A 199 0.28 12.41 9.40
N LEU A 200 -1.05 12.39 9.47
CA LEU A 200 -1.84 13.62 9.34
C LEU A 200 -1.52 14.63 10.47
N GLU A 201 -1.35 14.16 11.72
CA GLU A 201 -0.92 15.00 12.85
C GLU A 201 0.47 15.60 12.61
N MET A 202 1.39 14.87 11.99
CA MET A 202 2.73 15.34 11.65
C MET A 202 2.75 16.36 10.51
N GLY A 203 1.66 16.55 9.75
CA GLY A 203 1.57 17.56 8.71
C GLY A 203 1.30 17.05 7.30
N VAL A 204 1.15 15.74 7.09
CA VAL A 204 0.63 15.19 5.83
C VAL A 204 -0.80 15.66 5.62
N ASP A 205 -1.18 16.04 4.41
CA ASP A 205 -2.53 16.46 4.05
C ASP A 205 -3.34 15.33 3.42
N ILE A 206 -2.68 14.51 2.59
CA ILE A 206 -3.32 13.44 1.83
C ILE A 206 -2.47 12.18 1.93
N ILE A 207 -3.10 11.05 2.22
CA ILE A 207 -2.45 9.73 2.20
C ILE A 207 -3.10 8.88 1.12
N VAL A 208 -2.26 8.29 0.25
CA VAL A 208 -2.68 7.32 -0.77
C VAL A 208 -2.06 5.97 -0.43
N GLY A 209 -2.91 5.03 -0.04
CA GLY A 209 -2.50 3.71 0.44
C GLY A 209 -2.52 2.64 -0.64
N HIS A 210 -1.61 1.66 -0.48
CA HIS A 210 -1.38 0.49 -1.34
C HIS A 210 -1.07 -0.75 -0.49
N HIS A 211 -0.94 -1.92 -1.12
CA HIS A 211 -0.58 -3.22 -0.53
C HIS A 211 -1.75 -4.16 -0.17
N PRO A 212 -2.91 -3.72 0.36
CA PRO A 212 -3.97 -4.67 0.68
C PRO A 212 -4.51 -5.47 -0.52
N HIS A 213 -4.19 -5.09 -1.76
CA HIS A 213 -4.66 -5.73 -3.01
C HIS A 213 -6.18 -5.80 -3.15
N VAL A 214 -6.89 -5.11 -2.28
CA VAL A 214 -8.32 -4.86 -2.34
C VAL A 214 -8.57 -3.38 -2.09
N VAL A 215 -9.59 -2.83 -2.71
CA VAL A 215 -9.98 -1.45 -2.46
C VAL A 215 -10.50 -1.34 -1.02
N GLN A 216 -9.98 -0.37 -0.29
CA GLN A 216 -10.47 -0.03 1.05
C GLN A 216 -11.16 1.34 1.04
N ASN A 217 -11.84 1.65 2.14
CA ASN A 217 -12.51 2.93 2.33
C ASN A 217 -11.54 4.12 2.33
N TYR A 218 -12.11 5.32 2.22
CA TYR A 218 -11.40 6.54 2.58
C TYR A 218 -11.95 7.13 3.88
N GLU A 219 -11.17 8.06 4.48
CA GLU A 219 -11.55 8.75 5.70
C GLU A 219 -11.22 10.24 5.59
N GLN A 220 -12.25 11.09 5.67
CA GLN A 220 -12.08 12.54 5.73
C GLN A 220 -11.80 12.96 7.17
N VAL A 221 -10.68 13.67 7.40
CA VAL A 221 -10.26 14.15 8.73
C VAL A 221 -10.05 15.68 8.66
N GLY A 222 -11.09 16.43 8.95
CA GLY A 222 -11.06 17.88 8.74
C GLY A 222 -10.87 18.22 7.27
N ASN A 223 -9.83 18.98 6.96
CA ASN A 223 -9.43 19.33 5.59
C ASN A 223 -8.42 18.37 4.97
N LYS A 224 -8.14 17.24 5.61
CA LYS A 224 -7.21 16.18 5.20
C LYS A 224 -7.97 14.92 4.82
N ILE A 225 -7.34 14.03 4.04
CA ILE A 225 -7.99 12.79 3.61
C ILE A 225 -7.00 11.61 3.58
N ILE A 226 -7.52 10.44 3.89
CA ILE A 226 -6.81 9.16 3.77
C ILE A 226 -7.59 8.28 2.79
N PHE A 227 -6.94 7.80 1.73
CA PHE A 227 -7.38 6.69 0.91
C PHE A 227 -6.58 5.47 1.37
N TYR A 228 -7.22 4.50 2.03
CA TYR A 228 -6.50 3.41 2.70
C TYR A 228 -5.91 2.39 1.73
N SER A 229 -6.59 2.08 0.64
CA SER A 229 -6.05 1.27 -0.45
C SER A 229 -6.80 1.51 -1.75
N LEU A 230 -6.07 1.68 -2.85
CA LEU A 230 -6.63 1.77 -4.20
C LEU A 230 -6.83 0.39 -4.84
N GLY A 231 -6.41 -0.71 -4.20
CA GLY A 231 -6.49 -2.06 -4.75
C GLY A 231 -5.57 -2.29 -5.94
N ASN A 232 -5.87 -3.32 -6.72
CA ASN A 232 -5.08 -3.70 -7.90
C ASN A 232 -5.49 -2.90 -9.14
N PHE A 233 -4.50 -2.57 -9.96
CA PHE A 233 -4.75 -2.02 -11.30
C PHE A 233 -4.36 -3.03 -12.38
N VAL A 234 -3.08 -3.34 -12.52
CA VAL A 234 -2.56 -4.39 -13.42
C VAL A 234 -1.82 -5.41 -12.54
N PHE A 235 -2.59 -6.26 -11.88
CA PHE A 235 -2.01 -7.25 -10.98
C PHE A 235 -2.97 -8.42 -10.79
N ASP A 236 -2.54 -9.64 -11.16
CA ASP A 236 -3.32 -10.86 -10.92
C ASP A 236 -2.41 -12.09 -10.81
N THR A 237 -2.62 -12.89 -9.78
CA THR A 237 -1.87 -14.11 -9.51
C THR A 237 -2.81 -15.22 -9.04
N ASP A 238 -2.35 -16.48 -9.04
CA ASP A 238 -3.12 -17.60 -8.51
C ASP A 238 -3.58 -17.37 -7.06
N TYR A 239 -2.74 -16.72 -6.25
CA TYR A 239 -3.07 -16.40 -4.87
C TYR A 239 -4.17 -15.35 -4.79
N GLN A 240 -4.08 -14.28 -5.59
CA GLN A 240 -5.10 -13.22 -5.62
C GLN A 240 -6.42 -13.71 -6.20
N ARG A 241 -6.41 -14.66 -7.15
CA ARG A 241 -7.63 -15.25 -7.72
C ARG A 241 -8.46 -16.01 -6.69
N GLN A 242 -7.85 -16.48 -5.61
CA GLN A 242 -8.52 -17.12 -4.49
C GLN A 242 -9.13 -16.13 -3.50
N GLN A 243 -8.80 -14.84 -3.61
CA GLN A 243 -9.22 -13.81 -2.68
C GLN A 243 -10.42 -13.01 -3.21
N ARG A 244 -11.34 -12.68 -2.30
CA ARG A 244 -12.49 -11.85 -2.64
C ARG A 244 -12.04 -10.45 -2.97
N TYR A 245 -12.67 -9.85 -4.00
CA TYR A 245 -12.51 -8.44 -4.38
C TYR A 245 -11.11 -8.01 -4.84
N SER A 246 -10.12 -8.90 -4.88
CA SER A 246 -8.76 -8.56 -5.34
C SER A 246 -8.66 -8.22 -6.84
N HIS A 247 -9.74 -8.40 -7.59
CA HIS A 247 -9.84 -8.04 -9.00
C HIS A 247 -10.40 -6.63 -9.22
N PHE A 248 -10.71 -5.88 -8.16
CA PHE A 248 -11.14 -4.49 -8.25
C PHE A 248 -10.00 -3.53 -7.90
N GLY A 249 -10.03 -2.38 -8.55
CA GLY A 249 -9.16 -1.25 -8.27
C GLY A 249 -9.88 0.08 -8.42
N VAL A 250 -9.20 1.12 -8.01
CA VAL A 250 -9.62 2.51 -8.17
C VAL A 250 -8.46 3.33 -8.70
N LEU A 251 -8.69 4.10 -9.76
CA LEU A 251 -7.84 5.20 -10.16
C LEU A 251 -8.32 6.45 -9.44
N LEU A 252 -7.42 7.15 -8.79
CA LEU A 252 -7.71 8.38 -8.05
C LEU A 252 -7.11 9.57 -8.77
N LYS A 253 -7.84 10.67 -8.92
CA LYS A 253 -7.31 11.94 -9.45
C LYS A 253 -7.57 13.06 -8.46
N LEU A 254 -6.52 13.73 -8.05
CA LEU A 254 -6.54 14.88 -7.15
C LEU A 254 -6.36 16.17 -7.96
N HIS A 255 -7.18 17.16 -7.67
CA HIS A 255 -7.12 18.49 -8.29
C HIS A 255 -6.78 19.52 -7.22
N PHE A 256 -5.62 20.12 -7.33
CA PHE A 256 -5.11 21.09 -6.36
C PHE A 256 -5.29 22.53 -6.83
N ASN A 257 -5.66 23.39 -5.90
CA ASN A 257 -5.59 24.85 -6.06
C ASN A 257 -5.06 25.49 -4.78
N GLU A 258 -4.88 26.82 -4.79
CA GLU A 258 -4.32 27.54 -3.64
C GLU A 258 -5.21 27.49 -2.39
N ASN A 259 -6.50 27.21 -2.52
CA ASN A 259 -7.46 27.25 -1.41
C ASN A 259 -7.87 25.86 -0.89
N GLY A 260 -7.70 24.81 -1.73
CA GLY A 260 -8.16 23.47 -1.38
C GLY A 260 -7.76 22.44 -2.43
N PHE A 261 -8.26 21.23 -2.24
CA PHE A 261 -8.21 20.17 -3.23
C PHE A 261 -9.60 19.55 -3.38
N ARG A 262 -9.86 18.99 -4.53
CA ARG A 262 -10.98 18.08 -4.78
C ARG A 262 -10.45 16.82 -5.43
N TRP A 263 -11.24 15.77 -5.47
CA TRP A 263 -10.84 14.50 -6.06
C TRP A 263 -12.01 13.86 -6.83
N GLU A 264 -11.63 13.02 -7.76
CA GLU A 264 -12.52 12.15 -8.51
C GLU A 264 -11.86 10.77 -8.65
N HIS A 265 -12.64 9.78 -9.01
CA HIS A 265 -12.14 8.43 -9.19
C HIS A 265 -12.82 7.72 -10.35
N LEU A 266 -12.12 6.70 -10.87
CA LEU A 266 -12.66 5.75 -11.82
C LEU A 266 -12.45 4.34 -11.26
N GLY A 267 -13.52 3.57 -11.10
CA GLY A 267 -13.44 2.17 -10.69
C GLY A 267 -12.91 1.31 -11.85
N THR A 268 -12.04 0.37 -11.52
CA THR A 268 -11.47 -0.57 -12.49
C THR A 268 -11.65 -2.01 -12.03
N ARG A 269 -11.60 -2.93 -12.99
CA ARG A 269 -11.67 -4.36 -12.74
C ARG A 269 -10.71 -5.12 -13.62
N VAL A 270 -9.97 -6.05 -13.05
CA VAL A 270 -9.23 -7.06 -13.78
C VAL A 270 -10.21 -8.08 -14.37
N ASP A 271 -10.34 -8.08 -15.67
CA ASP A 271 -11.01 -9.15 -16.43
C ASP A 271 -10.06 -10.35 -16.49
N ARG A 272 -10.31 -11.33 -15.63
CA ARG A 272 -9.48 -12.53 -15.44
C ARG A 272 -9.55 -13.54 -16.56
N GLU A 273 -10.59 -13.46 -17.39
CA GLU A 273 -10.75 -14.35 -18.55
C GLU A 273 -9.88 -13.87 -19.69
N ASN A 274 -9.83 -12.56 -19.90
CA ASN A 274 -9.11 -11.96 -21.01
C ASN A 274 -7.77 -11.34 -20.60
N ASN A 275 -7.39 -11.33 -19.31
CA ASN A 275 -6.20 -10.69 -18.75
C ASN A 275 -6.06 -9.24 -19.27
N ARG A 276 -7.08 -8.44 -19.02
CA ARG A 276 -7.17 -7.02 -19.37
C ARG A 276 -7.79 -6.22 -18.21
N VAL A 277 -7.73 -4.90 -18.26
CA VAL A 277 -8.34 -4.03 -17.27
C VAL A 277 -9.52 -3.28 -17.89
N THR A 278 -10.66 -3.40 -17.26
CA THR A 278 -11.91 -2.77 -17.73
C THR A 278 -12.43 -1.75 -16.73
N VAL A 279 -13.25 -0.82 -17.20
CA VAL A 279 -14.00 0.09 -16.32
C VAL A 279 -15.03 -0.69 -15.53
N SER A 280 -15.21 -0.35 -14.29
CA SER A 280 -16.27 -0.87 -13.42
C SER A 280 -16.78 0.19 -12.47
N GLN A 281 -17.88 -0.10 -11.77
CA GLN A 281 -18.21 0.68 -10.60
C GLN A 281 -17.16 0.45 -9.52
N ALA A 282 -16.78 1.50 -8.78
CA ALA A 282 -15.94 1.34 -7.60
C ALA A 282 -16.65 0.44 -6.59
N PRO A 283 -15.90 -0.40 -5.86
CA PRO A 283 -16.49 -1.25 -4.82
C PRO A 283 -17.26 -0.43 -3.78
N ALA A 284 -18.34 -1.00 -3.24
CA ALA A 284 -19.23 -0.33 -2.29
C ALA A 284 -18.52 0.14 -0.99
N ASN A 285 -17.40 -0.50 -0.64
CA ASN A 285 -16.57 -0.09 0.49
C ASN A 285 -15.67 1.12 0.19
N PHE A 286 -15.53 1.55 -1.08
CA PHE A 286 -14.86 2.81 -1.41
C PHE A 286 -15.76 4.01 -1.05
N THR A 287 -15.96 4.22 0.22
CA THR A 287 -16.82 5.25 0.82
C THR A 287 -16.17 5.88 2.03
N ASN A 288 -16.66 7.04 2.45
CA ASN A 288 -16.19 7.66 3.69
C ASN A 288 -16.71 6.86 4.90
N ILE A 289 -15.80 6.27 5.67
CA ILE A 289 -16.16 5.60 6.92
C ILE A 289 -15.77 6.49 8.10
N PRO A 290 -16.74 7.16 8.75
CA PRO A 290 -16.45 8.02 9.89
C PRO A 290 -16.02 7.19 11.12
N PRO A 291 -15.31 7.78 12.10
CA PRO A 291 -14.74 7.07 13.25
C PRO A 291 -15.74 6.21 14.05
N ARG A 292 -17.00 6.65 14.14
CA ARG A 292 -18.05 5.90 14.85
C ARG A 292 -18.40 4.60 14.12
N GLU A 293 -18.53 4.67 12.81
CA GLU A 293 -18.84 3.51 11.99
C GLU A 293 -17.64 2.58 11.87
N TYR A 294 -16.44 3.12 11.71
CA TYR A 294 -15.21 2.36 11.74
C TYR A 294 -15.10 1.50 13.01
N ARG A 295 -15.39 2.05 14.22
CA ARG A 295 -15.39 1.30 15.48
C ARG A 295 -16.38 0.14 15.50
N ARG A 296 -17.43 0.18 14.70
CA ARG A 296 -18.41 -0.90 14.57
C ARG A 296 -17.96 -1.98 13.59
N LEU A 297 -17.30 -1.59 12.50
CA LEU A 297 -16.99 -2.46 11.37
C LEU A 297 -15.66 -3.23 11.54
N TRP A 298 -14.61 -2.57 12.03
CA TRP A 298 -13.29 -3.19 12.12
C TRP A 298 -13.23 -4.49 12.94
N PRO A 299 -14.01 -4.68 14.04
CA PRO A 299 -13.97 -5.94 14.79
C PRO A 299 -14.53 -7.12 14.00
N LEU A 300 -15.48 -6.85 13.11
CA LEU A 300 -16.06 -7.88 12.22
C LEU A 300 -15.03 -8.28 11.16
N GLU A 301 -14.39 -7.29 10.55
CA GLU A 301 -13.34 -7.49 9.57
C GLU A 301 -12.14 -8.24 10.16
N ALA A 302 -11.63 -7.79 11.28
CA ALA A 302 -10.54 -8.46 11.99
C ALA A 302 -10.87 -9.94 12.29
N LYS A 303 -12.10 -10.22 12.74
CA LYS A 303 -12.54 -11.60 12.99
C LYS A 303 -12.54 -12.44 11.72
N ASN A 304 -12.97 -11.87 10.59
CA ASN A 304 -13.00 -12.56 9.30
C ASN A 304 -11.59 -12.79 8.79
N TYR A 305 -10.74 -11.75 8.82
CA TYR A 305 -9.36 -11.78 8.43
C TYR A 305 -8.57 -12.86 9.19
N PHE A 306 -8.57 -12.84 10.52
CA PHE A 306 -7.84 -13.83 11.31
C PHE A 306 -8.39 -15.25 11.20
N ARG A 307 -9.67 -15.44 10.89
CA ARG A 307 -10.20 -16.78 10.58
C ARG A 307 -9.68 -17.30 9.25
N ALA A 308 -9.59 -16.45 8.24
CA ALA A 308 -9.05 -16.81 6.93
C ALA A 308 -7.56 -17.12 7.02
N ASP A 309 -6.78 -16.25 7.67
CA ASP A 309 -5.35 -16.42 7.91
C ASP A 309 -5.05 -17.68 8.73
N ARG A 310 -5.83 -17.97 9.79
CA ARG A 310 -5.70 -19.20 10.57
C ARG A 310 -5.93 -20.45 9.71
N LYS A 311 -6.93 -20.43 8.83
CA LYS A 311 -7.18 -21.56 7.91
C LYS A 311 -6.01 -21.72 6.91
N ALA A 312 -5.56 -20.64 6.30
CA ALA A 312 -4.44 -20.66 5.35
C ALA A 312 -3.15 -21.16 6.02
N ASN A 313 -2.81 -20.66 7.21
CA ASN A 313 -1.61 -21.06 7.94
C ASN A 313 -1.64 -22.52 8.41
N VAL A 314 -2.78 -23.05 8.79
CA VAL A 314 -2.93 -24.47 9.15
C VAL A 314 -2.77 -25.38 7.92
N PHE A 315 -3.29 -24.97 6.76
CA PHE A 315 -3.18 -25.76 5.53
C PHE A 315 -1.79 -25.71 4.88
N THR A 316 -1.08 -24.57 4.98
CA THR A 316 0.22 -24.39 4.33
C THR A 316 1.42 -24.81 5.18
N ASN A 317 1.24 -24.94 6.50
CA ASN A 317 2.32 -25.31 7.41
C ASN A 317 1.77 -26.04 8.64
N PRO A 318 1.58 -27.40 8.57
CA PRO A 318 1.07 -28.22 9.67
C PRO A 318 1.88 -28.10 10.96
N GLU A 319 3.19 -27.79 10.88
CA GLU A 319 4.05 -27.57 12.06
C GLU A 319 3.70 -26.29 12.83
N LYS A 320 2.97 -25.35 12.21
CA LYS A 320 2.43 -24.17 12.90
C LYS A 320 1.08 -24.44 13.60
N ALA A 321 0.55 -25.66 13.52
CA ALA A 321 -0.69 -26.04 14.24
C ALA A 321 -0.51 -25.99 15.77
N ASP A 322 0.72 -26.00 16.27
CA ASP A 322 1.07 -25.79 17.68
C ASP A 322 1.16 -24.32 18.12
N PHE A 323 0.63 -23.40 17.32
CA PHE A 323 0.52 -22.00 17.72
C PHE A 323 -0.34 -21.91 18.99
N ASN A 324 0.31 -21.74 20.14
CA ASN A 324 -0.41 -21.65 21.38
C ASN A 324 -1.21 -20.34 21.44
N GLU A 325 -2.34 -20.35 22.16
CA GLU A 325 -3.22 -19.19 22.30
C GLU A 325 -2.52 -17.92 22.79
N PHE A 326 -1.38 -18.06 23.46
CA PHE A 326 -0.58 -16.96 23.97
C PHE A 326 0.17 -16.22 22.84
N GLN A 327 0.69 -16.94 21.84
CA GLN A 327 1.30 -16.31 20.67
C GLN A 327 0.25 -15.59 19.84
N TRP A 328 -0.95 -16.14 19.72
CA TRP A 328 -2.10 -15.46 19.12
C TRP A 328 -2.51 -14.22 19.89
N LEU A 329 -2.52 -14.26 21.21
CA LEU A 329 -2.81 -13.11 22.04
C LEU A 329 -1.78 -11.99 21.85
N LYS A 330 -0.48 -12.34 21.81
CA LYS A 330 0.59 -11.36 21.50
C LYS A 330 0.40 -10.74 20.13
N HIS A 331 0.06 -11.55 19.13
CA HIS A 331 -0.22 -11.09 17.79
C HIS A 331 -1.43 -10.12 17.77
N GLU A 332 -2.55 -10.51 18.36
CA GLU A 332 -3.73 -9.64 18.47
C GLU A 332 -3.43 -8.34 19.23
N ILE A 333 -2.68 -8.38 20.33
CA ILE A 333 -2.28 -7.18 21.08
C ILE A 333 -1.40 -6.25 20.24
N LYS A 334 -0.48 -6.80 19.46
CA LYS A 334 0.36 -6.03 18.54
C LYS A 334 -0.48 -5.25 17.52
N TYR A 335 -1.52 -5.89 16.96
CA TYR A 335 -2.35 -5.29 15.91
C TYR A 335 -3.49 -4.40 16.45
N PHE A 336 -4.14 -4.80 17.54
CA PHE A 336 -5.32 -4.09 18.07
C PHE A 336 -5.02 -3.21 19.29
N GLY A 337 -3.88 -3.43 19.95
CA GLY A 337 -3.62 -2.89 21.27
C GLY A 337 -4.32 -3.69 22.38
N PHE A 338 -3.79 -3.59 23.58
CA PHE A 338 -4.21 -4.39 24.74
C PHE A 338 -5.71 -4.30 25.03
N TRP A 339 -6.24 -3.09 25.18
CA TRP A 339 -7.65 -2.88 25.58
C TRP A 339 -8.64 -3.39 24.52
N GLN A 340 -8.37 -3.17 23.24
CA GLN A 340 -9.23 -3.64 22.15
C GLN A 340 -9.19 -5.17 22.00
N THR A 341 -8.02 -5.78 22.19
CA THR A 341 -7.89 -7.25 22.23
C THR A 341 -8.69 -7.83 23.41
N MET A 342 -8.62 -7.18 24.57
CA MET A 342 -9.39 -7.62 25.74
C MET A 342 -10.90 -7.46 25.52
N GLU A 343 -11.36 -6.39 24.89
CA GLU A 343 -12.76 -6.18 24.53
C GLU A 343 -13.28 -7.25 23.55
N LEU A 344 -12.50 -7.58 22.53
CA LEU A 344 -12.82 -8.64 21.56
C LEU A 344 -12.91 -10.02 22.22
N ARG A 345 -12.09 -10.29 23.23
CA ARG A 345 -12.06 -11.56 23.95
C ARG A 345 -13.02 -11.61 25.11
N TRP A 346 -13.29 -10.48 25.78
CA TRP A 346 -14.16 -10.40 26.98
C TRP A 346 -15.63 -10.72 26.65
N GLY A 347 -16.11 -10.39 25.46
CA GLY A 347 -17.41 -10.83 24.98
C GLY A 347 -17.59 -12.35 24.92
N ARG A 348 -16.48 -13.11 25.09
CA ARG A 348 -16.44 -14.59 25.15
C ARG A 348 -16.07 -15.14 26.52
N ALA A 349 -15.65 -14.31 27.48
CA ALA A 349 -14.87 -14.72 28.67
C ALA A 349 -15.69 -15.10 29.89
N ARG A 350 -16.97 -15.45 29.78
CA ARG A 350 -17.66 -16.14 30.89
C ARG A 350 -17.12 -17.54 31.18
N THR A 351 -16.22 -18.07 30.36
CA THR A 351 -15.64 -19.43 30.48
C THR A 351 -14.16 -19.50 30.82
N TRP A 352 -13.44 -18.36 31.07
CA TRP A 352 -11.97 -18.34 31.02
C TRP A 352 -11.24 -17.86 32.28
N MET A 353 -11.83 -17.88 33.47
CA MET A 353 -11.20 -17.43 34.72
C MET A 353 -9.95 -18.24 35.15
N GLY A 354 -9.65 -19.38 34.56
CA GLY A 354 -8.50 -20.22 34.95
C GLY A 354 -7.13 -19.79 34.40
N THR A 355 -7.08 -19.12 33.25
CA THR A 355 -5.83 -18.80 32.53
C THR A 355 -5.24 -17.44 32.89
N TRP A 356 -6.00 -16.60 33.58
CA TRP A 356 -5.66 -15.22 33.92
C TRP A 356 -4.41 -15.04 34.80
N LYS A 357 -4.14 -15.95 35.72
CA LYS A 357 -2.99 -15.81 36.64
C LYS A 357 -1.64 -15.92 35.90
N LYS A 358 -1.56 -16.72 34.83
CA LYS A 358 -0.32 -16.90 34.02
C LYS A 358 -0.14 -15.74 33.02
N VAL A 359 -1.22 -15.31 32.38
CA VAL A 359 -1.25 -14.21 31.42
C VAL A 359 -0.88 -12.87 32.05
N ARG A 360 -1.29 -12.61 33.30
CA ARG A 360 -1.00 -11.34 34.01
C ARG A 360 0.48 -11.08 34.25
N LYS A 361 1.26 -12.11 34.54
CA LYS A 361 2.71 -11.97 34.80
C LYS A 361 3.45 -11.64 33.50
N ASP A 362 3.16 -12.38 32.44
CA ASP A 362 3.84 -12.25 31.15
C ASP A 362 3.43 -10.98 30.39
N LEU A 363 2.23 -10.44 30.65
CA LEU A 363 1.75 -9.18 30.07
C LEU A 363 2.34 -7.93 30.73
N LEU A 364 2.60 -7.98 32.04
CA LEU A 364 3.27 -6.87 32.74
C LEU A 364 4.70 -6.69 32.22
N ASP A 365 5.40 -7.79 31.94
CA ASP A 365 6.75 -7.78 31.40
C ASP A 365 6.80 -7.27 29.93
N TYR A 366 5.69 -7.37 29.18
CA TYR A 366 5.60 -6.90 27.79
C TYR A 366 5.15 -5.42 27.68
N VAL A 367 4.28 -4.97 28.58
CA VAL A 367 3.75 -3.59 28.58
C VAL A 367 4.73 -2.57 29.19
N LEU A 368 5.67 -3.07 30.02
CA LEU A 368 6.67 -2.22 30.71
C LEU A 368 8.03 -2.18 29.96
N TRP A 369 8.18 -2.79 28.82
CA TRP A 369 9.37 -2.66 27.99
C TRP A 369 9.28 -1.40 27.13
N PRO A 370 10.27 -0.48 27.19
CA PRO A 370 10.27 0.79 26.47
C PRO A 370 10.30 0.65 24.97
#